data_563d8b040a679f5c8b18008e5008eb7f
#
_entry.id   563d8b040a679f5c8b18008e5008eb7f
#
_cell.length_a   1.000
_cell.length_b   1.000
_cell.length_c   1.000
_cell.angle_alpha   90.00
_cell.angle_beta   90.00
_cell.angle_gamma   90.00
#
_symmetry.space_group_name_H-M   'P 1'
#
loop_
_entity.id
_entity.type
_entity.pdbx_description
1 polymer ?
#
loop_
_entity_poly.entity_id
_entity_poly.type
_entity_poly.pdbx_seq_one_letter_code
_entity_poly.pdbx_strand_id
1 'polypeptide(L)'
;PLLPEERNVRKREDGSFYNLEYAKPITIKDNCWLASNVVVCGGVTIGEGCVIGAGSVVTRDIPPYSLAAGNPCRVIRKITEEDHMYDLSGE
;
A
#
# COMPACT_ATOMS: atom_id res chain seq x y z
N PRO A 1 -2.47 18.14 16.40
CA PRO A 1 -1.30 18.66 17.11
C PRO A 1 -0.24 19.16 16.16
N LEU A 2 0.45 20.23 16.55
CA LEU A 2 1.47 20.81 15.71
C LEU A 2 2.82 20.13 15.90
N LEU A 3 3.06 19.55 17.06
CA LEU A 3 4.33 18.89 17.33
C LEU A 3 4.33 17.51 16.68
N PRO A 4 5.40 17.16 15.95
CA PRO A 4 5.46 15.87 15.26
C PRO A 4 5.20 14.66 16.16
N GLU A 5 5.70 14.66 17.38
CA GLU A 5 5.52 13.55 18.31
C GLU A 5 4.09 13.39 18.79
N GLU A 6 3.25 14.39 18.58
CA GLU A 6 1.85 14.34 18.99
C GLU A 6 0.91 14.01 17.84
N ARG A 7 1.45 13.83 16.64
CA ARG A 7 0.63 13.47 15.49
C ARG A 7 0.19 12.02 15.59
N ASN A 8 -0.93 11.72 14.95
CA ASN A 8 -1.54 10.39 15.04
C ASN A 8 -0.76 9.29 14.32
N VAL A 9 0.18 9.65 13.47
CA VAL A 9 0.93 8.67 12.68
C VAL A 9 2.40 8.74 13.06
N ARG A 10 2.99 7.57 13.32
CA ARG A 10 4.39 7.43 13.64
C ARG A 10 5.04 6.38 12.78
N LYS A 11 6.32 6.61 12.46
CA LYS A 11 7.11 5.64 11.74
C LYS A 11 7.74 4.66 12.71
N ARG A 12 7.62 3.36 12.44
CA ARG A 12 8.29 2.32 13.23
C ARG A 12 9.74 2.19 12.81
N GLU A 13 10.54 1.56 13.66
CA GLU A 13 11.96 1.32 13.35
C GLU A 13 12.16 0.47 12.10
N ASP A 14 11.23 -0.44 11.82
CA ASP A 14 11.30 -1.30 10.64
C ASP A 14 10.84 -0.61 9.36
N GLY A 15 10.51 0.68 9.44
CA GLY A 15 10.08 1.43 8.27
C GLY A 15 8.58 1.50 8.04
N SER A 16 7.80 0.71 8.75
CA SER A 16 6.34 0.78 8.62
C SER A 16 5.78 1.97 9.40
N PHE A 17 4.52 2.30 9.11
CA PHE A 17 3.82 3.40 9.79
C PHE A 17 2.62 2.86 10.55
N TYR A 18 2.21 3.59 11.59
CA TYR A 18 1.01 3.24 12.32
C TYR A 18 0.34 4.50 12.84
N ASN A 19 -0.97 4.39 13.08
CA ASN A 19 -1.76 5.48 13.64
C ASN A 19 -1.62 5.46 15.17
N LEU A 20 -1.15 6.56 15.73
CA LEU A 20 -0.85 6.63 17.15
C LEU A 20 -2.08 6.41 18.03
N GLU A 21 -3.23 6.97 17.66
CA GLU A 21 -4.45 6.84 18.47
C GLU A 21 -4.97 5.41 18.54
N TYR A 22 -4.96 4.73 17.43
CA TYR A 22 -5.56 3.40 17.32
C TYR A 22 -4.54 2.28 17.31
N ALA A 23 -3.27 2.63 17.24
CA ALA A 23 -2.17 1.65 17.22
C ALA A 23 -2.37 0.56 16.15
N LYS A 24 -2.94 0.93 15.00
CA LYS A 24 -3.20 -0.02 13.91
C LYS A 24 -2.08 0.07 12.88
N PRO A 25 -1.18 -0.90 12.87
CA PRO A 25 -0.05 -0.88 11.95
C PRO A 25 -0.51 -1.08 10.50
N ILE A 26 0.28 -0.51 9.60
CA ILE A 26 0.16 -0.74 8.18
C ILE A 26 1.19 -1.82 7.83
N THR A 27 0.77 -2.85 7.12
CA THR A 27 1.66 -3.92 6.71
C THR A 27 1.71 -3.96 5.18
N ILE A 28 2.91 -3.85 4.64
CA ILE A 28 3.14 -3.99 3.20
C ILE A 28 4.12 -5.13 3.03
N LYS A 29 3.66 -6.20 2.39
CA LYS A 29 4.47 -7.40 2.23
C LYS A 29 5.46 -7.23 1.09
N ASP A 30 6.28 -8.26 0.85
CA ASP A 30 7.41 -8.16 -0.06
C ASP A 30 6.98 -7.97 -1.52
N ASN A 31 7.87 -7.36 -2.27
CA ASN A 31 7.75 -7.21 -3.73
C ASN A 31 6.56 -6.38 -4.17
N CYS A 32 6.08 -5.49 -3.33
CA CYS A 32 5.03 -4.55 -3.70
C CYS A 32 5.64 -3.33 -4.39
N TRP A 33 4.88 -2.77 -5.33
CA TRP A 33 5.20 -1.50 -5.93
C TRP A 33 4.06 -0.52 -5.68
N LEU A 34 4.33 0.48 -4.88
CA LEU A 34 3.39 1.55 -4.62
C LEU A 34 3.87 2.77 -5.41
N ALA A 35 3.06 3.21 -6.36
CA ALA A 35 3.39 4.38 -7.17
C ALA A 35 3.29 5.66 -6.33
N SER A 36 3.48 6.81 -6.96
CA SER A 36 3.56 8.08 -6.24
C SER A 36 2.27 8.45 -5.52
N ASN A 37 2.42 9.04 -4.35
CA ASN A 37 1.29 9.61 -3.60
C ASN A 37 0.22 8.60 -3.20
N VAL A 38 0.62 7.37 -2.93
CA VAL A 38 -0.30 6.36 -2.40
C VAL A 38 -0.46 6.59 -0.90
N VAL A 39 -1.70 6.61 -0.45
CA VAL A 39 -2.05 6.71 0.97
C VAL A 39 -2.57 5.36 1.43
N VAL A 40 -2.04 4.85 2.52
CA VAL A 40 -2.48 3.58 3.11
C VAL A 40 -3.02 3.84 4.50
N CYS A 41 -4.26 3.46 4.73
CA CYS A 41 -4.92 3.70 6.00
C CYS A 41 -4.45 2.70 7.07
N GLY A 42 -4.56 3.11 8.33
CA GLY A 42 -4.16 2.28 9.46
C GLY A 42 -4.89 0.94 9.48
N GLY A 43 -4.18 -0.12 9.84
CA GLY A 43 -4.73 -1.46 9.93
C GLY A 43 -4.79 -2.22 8.62
N VAL A 44 -4.40 -1.60 7.50
CA VAL A 44 -4.44 -2.24 6.18
C VAL A 44 -3.22 -3.11 5.95
N THR A 45 -3.44 -4.26 5.34
CA THR A 45 -2.38 -5.14 4.87
C THR A 45 -2.42 -5.20 3.35
N ILE A 46 -1.31 -4.88 2.70
CA ILE A 46 -1.14 -5.07 1.26
C ILE A 46 -0.36 -6.36 1.07
N GLY A 47 -0.97 -7.32 0.38
CA GLY A 47 -0.39 -8.64 0.18
C GLY A 47 0.82 -8.60 -0.74
N GLU A 48 1.57 -9.70 -0.75
CA GLU A 48 2.80 -9.81 -1.51
C GLU A 48 2.58 -9.56 -3.00
N GLY A 49 3.55 -8.90 -3.63
CA GLY A 49 3.57 -8.76 -5.09
C GLY A 49 2.50 -7.84 -5.67
N CYS A 50 1.89 -6.99 -4.86
CA CYS A 50 0.86 -6.07 -5.34
C CYS A 50 1.45 -4.86 -6.05
N VAL A 51 0.67 -4.30 -6.97
CA VAL A 51 0.97 -3.01 -7.62
C VAL A 51 -0.18 -2.06 -7.31
N ILE A 52 0.14 -0.93 -6.71
CA ILE A 52 -0.85 0.08 -6.34
C ILE A 52 -0.61 1.33 -7.19
N GLY A 53 -1.63 1.74 -7.93
CA GLY A 53 -1.54 2.87 -8.83
C GLY A 53 -1.38 4.21 -8.12
N ALA A 54 -0.83 5.20 -8.81
CA ALA A 54 -0.54 6.52 -8.25
C ALA A 54 -1.81 7.21 -7.75
N GLY A 55 -1.68 7.92 -6.64
CA GLY A 55 -2.79 8.68 -6.06
C GLY A 55 -3.86 7.84 -5.38
N SER A 56 -3.64 6.55 -5.23
CA SER A 56 -4.62 5.66 -4.62
C SER A 56 -4.72 5.87 -3.11
N VAL A 57 -5.91 5.66 -2.58
CA VAL A 57 -6.16 5.67 -1.13
C VAL A 57 -6.62 4.29 -0.72
N VAL A 58 -5.74 3.53 -0.08
CA VAL A 58 -5.97 2.14 0.27
C VAL A 58 -6.64 2.07 1.63
N THR A 59 -7.91 1.71 1.65
CA THR A 59 -8.73 1.69 2.86
C THR A 59 -9.06 0.28 3.35
N ARG A 60 -8.76 -0.74 2.54
CA ARG A 60 -9.00 -2.14 2.87
C ARG A 60 -7.82 -2.98 2.47
N ASP A 61 -7.71 -4.16 3.06
CA ASP A 61 -6.67 -5.11 2.69
C ASP A 61 -6.70 -5.42 1.21
N ILE A 62 -5.52 -5.56 0.63
CA ILE A 62 -5.36 -5.93 -0.78
C ILE A 62 -4.81 -7.34 -0.83
N PRO A 63 -5.49 -8.29 -1.49
CA PRO A 63 -4.99 -9.65 -1.58
C PRO A 63 -3.70 -9.73 -2.39
N PRO A 64 -2.89 -10.77 -2.19
CA PRO A 64 -1.61 -10.89 -2.89
C PRO A 64 -1.76 -10.86 -4.41
N TYR A 65 -0.72 -10.39 -5.07
CA TYR A 65 -0.61 -10.36 -6.53
C TYR A 65 -1.80 -9.68 -7.19
N SER A 66 -2.16 -8.52 -6.68
CA SER A 66 -3.27 -7.71 -7.20
C SER A 66 -2.74 -6.40 -7.78
N LEU A 67 -3.37 -5.99 -8.89
CA LEU A 67 -3.23 -4.64 -9.41
C LEU A 67 -4.44 -3.87 -8.88
N ALA A 68 -4.19 -2.80 -8.15
CA ALA A 68 -5.25 -2.02 -7.52
C ALA A 68 -5.00 -0.54 -7.68
N ALA A 69 -6.06 0.24 -7.73
CA ALA A 69 -5.94 1.69 -7.89
C ALA A 69 -7.23 2.39 -7.48
N GLY A 70 -7.13 3.70 -7.32
CA GLY A 70 -8.27 4.58 -7.12
C GLY A 70 -8.44 5.09 -5.70
N ASN A 71 -9.46 5.89 -5.52
CA ASN A 71 -9.86 6.44 -4.22
C ASN A 71 -11.38 6.30 -4.07
N PRO A 72 -11.88 5.35 -3.27
CA PRO A 72 -11.10 4.35 -2.54
C PRO A 72 -10.47 3.34 -3.50
N CYS A 73 -9.32 2.81 -3.10
CA CYS A 73 -8.59 1.86 -3.92
C CYS A 73 -9.37 0.55 -4.07
N ARG A 74 -9.41 0.04 -5.29
CA ARG A 74 -10.11 -1.21 -5.61
C ARG A 74 -9.19 -2.10 -6.43
N VAL A 75 -9.33 -3.40 -6.23
CA VAL A 75 -8.62 -4.38 -7.04
C VAL A 75 -9.16 -4.32 -8.46
N ILE A 76 -8.28 -4.10 -9.42
CA ILE A 76 -8.62 -4.06 -10.84
C ILE A 76 -8.58 -5.46 -11.42
N ARG A 77 -7.48 -6.19 -11.14
CA ARG A 77 -7.30 -7.57 -11.60
C ARG A 77 -6.14 -8.21 -10.87
N LYS A 78 -6.01 -9.52 -11.04
CA LYS A 78 -4.86 -10.25 -10.56
C LYS A 78 -3.68 -10.05 -11.49
N ILE A 79 -2.49 -10.04 -10.90
CA ILE A 79 -1.23 -10.06 -11.67
C ILE A 79 -0.88 -11.52 -11.92
N THR A 80 -0.60 -11.85 -13.16
CA THR A 80 -0.31 -13.21 -13.59
C THR A 80 1.10 -13.30 -14.16
N GLU A 81 1.55 -14.51 -14.48
CA GLU A 81 2.85 -14.69 -15.10
C GLU A 81 2.97 -13.99 -16.45
N GLU A 82 1.85 -13.78 -17.14
CA GLU A 82 1.87 -13.05 -18.39
C GLU A 82 2.34 -11.61 -18.21
N ASP A 83 2.05 -11.01 -17.09
CA ASP A 83 2.50 -9.65 -16.79
C ASP A 83 4.02 -9.58 -16.70
N HIS A 84 4.64 -10.64 -16.20
CA HIS A 84 6.10 -10.70 -16.13
C HIS A 84 6.75 -10.76 -17.53
N MET A 85 6.09 -11.39 -18.46
CA MET A 85 6.64 -11.54 -19.81
C MET A 85 6.74 -10.21 -20.53
N TYR A 86 5.89 -9.28 -20.17
CA TYR A 86 5.88 -7.96 -20.81
C TYR A 86 6.73 -6.95 -20.08
N ASP A 87 7.36 -7.37 -19.00
CA ASP A 87 8.16 -6.44 -18.22
C ASP A 87 7.32 -5.20 -17.84
N LEU A 88 7.29 -4.90 -16.57
CA LEU A 88 6.52 -3.75 -16.09
C LEU A 88 7.08 -2.41 -16.57
N SER A 89 8.21 -2.41 -17.22
CA SER A 89 8.74 -1.21 -17.87
C SER A 89 8.02 -0.88 -19.17
N GLY A 90 7.19 -1.80 -19.67
CA GLY A 90 6.44 -1.58 -20.91
C GLY A 90 7.19 -1.92 -22.18
N GLU A 91 8.25 -2.65 -22.06
CA GLU A 91 9.03 -3.06 -23.23
C GLU A 91 8.48 -4.31 -23.87
#